data_e793e2b2fc48df6858931b1a73640d89
#
_entry.id   e793e2b2fc48df6858931b1a73640d89
#
_cell.length_a   1.000
_cell.length_b   1.000
_cell.length_c   1.000
_cell.angle_alpha   90.00
_cell.angle_beta   90.00
_cell.angle_gamma   90.00
#
_symmetry.space_group_name_H-M   'P 1'
#
loop_
_entity.id
_entity.type
_entity.pdbx_description
1 polymer ?
#
loop_
_entity_poly.entity_id
_entity_poly.type
_entity_poly.pdbx_seq_one_letter_code
_entity_poly.pdbx_strand_id
1 'polypeptide(L)'
;MNKNYVISMGLAALLLVSGCQKNKPDYVTTKVVQGDISQKITASGTINPISTVVIGTQVSGIVAEIYVDYNSIVKKGELLAIIDPQTFEAAVDQKQAALDIAKAELKVTENNVVYYKKHLNRIQKLNTSKYSTDKELESAERDYNNAVAEKALREAQVKQAEASLKQARIDLDYTKIISSVDGVVISREVEEGQTVAASFETPTLFNVAEDLTKMQIEASVVEADIAKVQEGQKVYFSVDSFPDETFEGKVVQVRNNPIKTSNVVTYEVIISVDNKDMKIKPGMTANVEIITADKKNAKLVPNKALRFYVTDEDGKVKRYNDKGIWVKEDGKLVRKTIKTGVSDDEMTEIISDKIKVGDMVVVEDKNAVVNKSQMRMRMPR
;
A
#
# COMPACT_ATOMS: atom_id res chain seq x y z
N MET A 1 52.05 -80.01 42.61
CA MET A 1 52.08 -78.57 42.21
C MET A 1 51.26 -78.38 40.96
N ASN A 2 50.33 -77.60 41.01
CA ASN A 2 49.00 -77.42 40.46
C ASN A 2 48.96 -77.23 38.92
N LYS A 3 48.31 -78.19 38.26
CA LYS A 3 47.88 -78.09 36.88
C LYS A 3 46.77 -77.00 36.58
N ASN A 4 46.33 -76.31 37.58
CA ASN A 4 45.22 -75.35 37.48
C ASN A 4 45.65 -73.92 37.11
N TYR A 5 46.91 -73.55 37.15
CA TYR A 5 47.43 -72.25 36.80
C TYR A 5 47.67 -71.99 35.34
N VAL A 6 47.80 -73.06 34.54
CA VAL A 6 48.06 -72.92 33.09
C VAL A 6 46.78 -72.71 32.29
N ILE A 7 45.67 -73.19 32.78
CA ILE A 7 44.35 -73.02 32.13
C ILE A 7 43.74 -71.64 32.34
N SER A 8 44.03 -70.93 33.48
CA SER A 8 43.53 -69.61 33.76
C SER A 8 44.24 -68.50 32.95
N MET A 9 45.49 -68.73 32.60
CA MET A 9 46.27 -67.78 31.80
C MET A 9 46.00 -67.83 30.32
N GLY A 10 45.53 -69.01 29.82
CA GLY A 10 45.01 -69.14 28.43
C GLY A 10 43.68 -68.50 28.14
N LEU A 11 42.81 -68.43 29.17
CA LEU A 11 41.44 -67.85 28.99
C LEU A 11 41.44 -66.31 29.11
N ALA A 12 42.48 -65.72 29.80
CA ALA A 12 42.65 -64.28 29.90
C ALA A 12 43.26 -63.65 28.64
N ALA A 13 44.03 -64.44 27.83
CA ALA A 13 44.59 -63.97 26.56
C ALA A 13 43.60 -64.02 25.39
N LEU A 14 42.51 -64.80 25.49
CA LEU A 14 41.47 -64.84 24.43
C LEU A 14 40.42 -63.72 24.50
N LEU A 15 40.37 -62.94 25.62
CA LEU A 15 39.40 -61.83 25.78
C LEU A 15 39.95 -60.46 25.36
N LEU A 16 41.25 -60.39 24.92
CA LEU A 16 41.86 -59.12 24.50
C LEU A 16 41.89 -58.92 22.96
N VAL A 17 41.27 -59.79 22.17
CA VAL A 17 41.12 -59.65 20.72
C VAL A 17 39.70 -59.29 20.32
N SER A 18 38.90 -58.73 21.23
CA SER A 18 37.71 -57.99 20.81
C SER A 18 38.15 -56.66 20.21
N GLY A 19 38.80 -56.72 19.04
CA GLY A 19 39.21 -55.60 18.26
C GLY A 19 38.03 -54.68 18.03
N CYS A 20 38.22 -53.40 18.33
CA CYS A 20 37.33 -52.31 17.88
C CYS A 20 37.03 -52.53 16.39
N GLN A 21 35.90 -53.10 16.10
CA GLN A 21 35.33 -53.07 14.75
C GLN A 21 34.91 -51.65 14.51
N LYS A 22 35.83 -50.83 13.92
CA LYS A 22 35.51 -49.50 13.43
C LYS A 22 34.30 -49.69 12.49
N ASN A 23 33.09 -49.32 12.95
CA ASN A 23 31.91 -49.30 12.10
C ASN A 23 32.26 -48.47 10.87
N LYS A 24 32.27 -49.09 9.70
CA LYS A 24 32.46 -48.33 8.46
C LYS A 24 31.27 -47.38 8.34
N PRO A 25 31.53 -46.09 8.09
CA PRO A 25 30.46 -45.13 7.96
C PRO A 25 29.46 -45.55 6.84
N ASP A 26 28.19 -45.62 7.17
CA ASP A 26 27.11 -45.96 6.21
C ASP A 26 26.41 -44.66 5.82
N TYR A 27 26.66 -44.22 4.60
CA TYR A 27 26.15 -42.95 4.09
C TYR A 27 24.86 -43.12 3.31
N VAL A 28 23.84 -42.33 3.66
CA VAL A 28 22.64 -42.19 2.85
C VAL A 28 22.98 -41.27 1.67
N THR A 29 22.74 -41.77 0.48
CA THR A 29 23.01 -41.04 -0.77
C THR A 29 21.74 -40.78 -1.56
N THR A 30 21.68 -39.66 -2.26
CA THR A 30 20.59 -39.29 -3.19
C THR A 30 21.18 -38.90 -4.53
N LYS A 31 20.48 -39.19 -5.62
CA LYS A 31 20.93 -38.82 -6.97
C LYS A 31 20.76 -37.33 -7.22
N VAL A 32 21.72 -36.73 -7.91
CA VAL A 32 21.52 -35.42 -8.54
C VAL A 32 20.47 -35.56 -9.63
N VAL A 33 19.41 -34.81 -9.54
CA VAL A 33 18.30 -34.82 -10.52
C VAL A 33 18.33 -33.56 -11.36
N GLN A 34 17.74 -33.63 -12.55
CA GLN A 34 17.45 -32.47 -13.37
C GLN A 34 15.98 -32.15 -13.23
N GLY A 35 15.66 -30.89 -12.95
CA GLY A 35 14.28 -30.46 -12.74
C GLY A 35 14.13 -28.97 -12.77
N ASP A 36 12.91 -28.52 -12.68
CA ASP A 36 12.57 -27.10 -12.56
C ASP A 36 12.59 -26.72 -11.08
N ILE A 37 13.10 -25.55 -10.78
CA ILE A 37 13.16 -24.99 -9.43
C ILE A 37 12.74 -23.53 -9.44
N SER A 38 11.87 -23.16 -8.51
CA SER A 38 11.45 -21.77 -8.32
C SER A 38 11.70 -21.32 -6.89
N GLN A 39 12.22 -20.12 -6.73
CA GLN A 39 12.32 -19.50 -5.42
C GLN A 39 11.10 -18.61 -5.21
N LYS A 40 10.41 -18.83 -4.10
CA LYS A 40 9.22 -18.09 -3.72
C LYS A 40 9.47 -17.29 -2.45
N ILE A 41 8.83 -16.14 -2.34
CA ILE A 41 8.70 -15.36 -1.12
C ILE A 41 7.24 -15.35 -0.74
N THR A 42 6.94 -15.74 0.49
CA THR A 42 5.58 -15.67 1.02
C THR A 42 5.36 -14.35 1.76
N ALA A 43 4.21 -13.74 1.55
CA ALA A 43 3.78 -12.54 2.23
C ALA A 43 2.27 -12.57 2.42
N SER A 44 1.76 -11.82 3.37
CA SER A 44 0.32 -11.55 3.49
C SER A 44 0.03 -10.11 3.10
N GLY A 45 -1.16 -9.87 2.56
CA GLY A 45 -1.58 -8.55 2.16
C GLY A 45 -3.09 -8.39 2.19
N THR A 46 -3.54 -7.14 2.01
CA THR A 46 -4.96 -6.81 1.91
C THR A 46 -5.30 -6.45 0.46
N ILE A 47 -6.45 -6.91 0.00
CA ILE A 47 -6.93 -6.62 -1.34
C ILE A 47 -7.80 -5.37 -1.31
N ASN A 48 -7.43 -4.38 -2.11
CA ASN A 48 -8.14 -3.10 -2.21
C ASN A 48 -8.40 -2.75 -3.68
N PRO A 49 -9.39 -1.92 -3.99
CA PRO A 49 -9.51 -1.31 -5.31
C PRO A 49 -8.28 -0.44 -5.60
N ILE A 50 -7.93 -0.30 -6.88
CA ILE A 50 -6.80 0.57 -7.29
C ILE A 50 -7.07 2.03 -6.92
N SER A 51 -8.33 2.47 -7.06
CA SER A 51 -8.76 3.84 -6.73
C SER A 51 -10.00 3.80 -5.85
N THR A 52 -9.90 4.43 -4.69
CA THR A 52 -11.03 4.65 -3.77
C THR A 52 -11.08 6.13 -3.43
N VAL A 53 -12.24 6.73 -3.58
CA VAL A 53 -12.47 8.14 -3.27
C VAL A 53 -13.31 8.24 -2.01
N VAL A 54 -12.77 8.97 -1.03
CA VAL A 54 -13.46 9.31 0.21
C VAL A 54 -14.31 10.56 -0.01
N ILE A 55 -15.61 10.46 0.19
CA ILE A 55 -16.56 11.56 0.06
C ILE A 55 -16.97 11.99 1.46
N GLY A 56 -16.68 13.25 1.78
CA GLY A 56 -17.02 13.88 3.05
C GLY A 56 -17.86 15.13 2.84
N THR A 57 -18.12 15.86 3.93
CA THR A 57 -18.84 17.14 3.91
C THR A 57 -17.91 18.31 4.25
N GLN A 58 -18.18 19.47 3.64
CA GLN A 58 -17.51 20.73 3.94
C GLN A 58 -18.32 21.64 4.87
N VAL A 59 -19.59 21.28 5.11
CA VAL A 59 -20.50 22.03 5.98
C VAL A 59 -20.99 21.15 7.13
N SER A 60 -21.27 21.76 8.26
CA SER A 60 -21.84 21.08 9.44
C SER A 60 -23.36 21.18 9.42
N GLY A 61 -24.03 20.11 9.81
CA GLY A 61 -25.48 20.07 9.87
C GLY A 61 -26.02 18.67 10.15
N ILE A 62 -27.33 18.50 10.08
CA ILE A 62 -28.01 17.22 10.22
C ILE A 62 -28.17 16.63 8.82
N VAL A 63 -27.87 15.34 8.66
CA VAL A 63 -28.15 14.62 7.40
C VAL A 63 -29.66 14.42 7.29
N ALA A 64 -30.26 15.09 6.33
CA ALA A 64 -31.72 15.06 6.14
C ALA A 64 -32.17 13.79 5.42
N GLU A 65 -31.49 13.45 4.32
CA GLU A 65 -31.88 12.32 3.45
C GLU A 65 -30.61 11.67 2.86
N ILE A 66 -30.68 10.35 2.65
CA ILE A 66 -29.63 9.55 2.01
C ILE A 66 -30.27 8.80 0.83
N TYR A 67 -29.68 8.92 -0.37
CA TYR A 67 -30.24 8.36 -1.62
C TYR A 67 -29.55 7.07 -2.07
N VAL A 68 -28.42 6.73 -1.47
CA VAL A 68 -27.59 5.56 -1.84
C VAL A 68 -27.25 4.71 -0.62
N ASP A 69 -27.04 3.43 -0.86
CA ASP A 69 -26.67 2.49 0.18
C ASP A 69 -25.44 1.67 -0.26
N TYR A 70 -24.97 0.75 0.57
CA TYR A 70 -23.88 -0.17 0.24
C TYR A 70 -24.13 -0.84 -1.11
N ASN A 71 -23.07 -0.97 -1.91
CA ASN A 71 -23.05 -1.56 -3.24
C ASN A 71 -23.89 -0.81 -4.30
N SER A 72 -24.39 0.37 -4.02
CA SER A 72 -25.06 1.22 -5.02
C SER A 72 -24.05 1.66 -6.08
N ILE A 73 -24.45 1.54 -7.35
CA ILE A 73 -23.68 2.08 -8.48
C ILE A 73 -24.02 3.55 -8.61
N VAL A 74 -23.00 4.39 -8.61
CA VAL A 74 -23.17 5.86 -8.66
C VAL A 74 -22.37 6.45 -9.82
N LYS A 75 -22.88 7.55 -10.36
CA LYS A 75 -22.21 8.34 -11.41
C LYS A 75 -21.64 9.62 -10.84
N LYS A 76 -20.62 10.13 -11.50
CA LYS A 76 -20.08 11.45 -11.19
C LYS A 76 -21.16 12.54 -11.26
N GLY A 77 -21.29 13.31 -10.18
CA GLY A 77 -22.31 14.35 -10.02
C GLY A 77 -23.65 13.83 -9.48
N GLU A 78 -23.79 12.54 -9.23
CA GLU A 78 -25.00 11.96 -8.63
C GLU A 78 -25.11 12.33 -7.16
N LEU A 79 -26.32 12.64 -6.71
CA LEU A 79 -26.62 13.03 -5.35
C LEU A 79 -26.64 11.79 -4.44
N LEU A 80 -25.80 11.81 -3.40
CA LEU A 80 -25.67 10.71 -2.44
C LEU A 80 -26.45 10.97 -1.15
N ALA A 81 -26.39 12.21 -0.65
CA ALA A 81 -27.07 12.63 0.57
C ALA A 81 -27.31 14.16 0.55
N ILE A 82 -28.21 14.61 1.41
CA ILE A 82 -28.47 16.04 1.65
C ILE A 82 -28.30 16.33 3.14
N ILE A 83 -27.54 17.37 3.45
CA ILE A 83 -27.51 18.01 4.77
C ILE A 83 -28.66 19.03 4.80
N ASP A 84 -29.35 19.16 5.93
CA ASP A 84 -30.49 20.08 6.09
C ASP A 84 -30.14 21.48 5.55
N PRO A 85 -30.79 21.93 4.43
CA PRO A 85 -30.42 23.16 3.76
C PRO A 85 -31.09 24.41 4.36
N GLN A 86 -32.04 24.28 5.30
CA GLN A 86 -32.90 25.36 5.74
C GLN A 86 -32.10 26.58 6.25
N THR A 87 -31.06 26.35 7.03
CA THR A 87 -30.24 27.46 7.56
C THR A 87 -29.40 28.13 6.47
N PHE A 88 -28.96 27.38 5.48
CA PHE A 88 -28.17 27.88 4.34
C PHE A 88 -29.06 28.64 3.36
N GLU A 89 -30.30 28.17 3.11
CA GLU A 89 -31.31 28.86 2.30
C GLU A 89 -31.65 30.22 2.91
N ALA A 90 -31.94 30.26 4.22
CA ALA A 90 -32.19 31.50 4.92
C ALA A 90 -30.99 32.49 4.84
N ALA A 91 -29.74 31.96 4.89
CA ALA A 91 -28.55 32.78 4.70
C ALA A 91 -28.44 33.34 3.27
N VAL A 92 -28.78 32.56 2.25
CA VAL A 92 -28.84 33.03 0.84
C VAL A 92 -29.86 34.12 0.68
N ASP A 93 -31.07 33.96 1.22
CA ASP A 93 -32.14 34.95 1.14
C ASP A 93 -31.74 36.26 1.83
N GLN A 94 -31.08 36.16 3.00
CA GLN A 94 -30.55 37.35 3.71
C GLN A 94 -29.52 38.12 2.88
N LYS A 95 -28.58 37.41 2.24
CA LYS A 95 -27.56 38.04 1.39
C LYS A 95 -28.12 38.57 0.08
N GLN A 96 -29.15 37.90 -0.45
CA GLN A 96 -29.87 38.41 -1.63
C GLN A 96 -30.54 39.76 -1.30
N ALA A 97 -31.27 39.84 -0.18
CA ALA A 97 -31.89 41.09 0.25
C ALA A 97 -30.88 42.23 0.46
N ALA A 98 -29.70 41.90 1.04
CA ALA A 98 -28.64 42.89 1.20
C ALA A 98 -28.09 43.41 -0.15
N LEU A 99 -27.96 42.52 -1.15
CA LEU A 99 -27.56 42.90 -2.50
C LEU A 99 -28.61 43.82 -3.15
N ASP A 100 -29.89 43.51 -2.98
CA ASP A 100 -30.99 44.32 -3.55
C ASP A 100 -31.04 45.74 -2.95
N ILE A 101 -30.75 45.86 -1.63
CA ILE A 101 -30.58 47.17 -0.96
C ILE A 101 -29.41 47.94 -1.57
N ALA A 102 -28.25 47.30 -1.69
CA ALA A 102 -27.03 47.93 -2.25
C ALA A 102 -27.26 48.40 -3.71
N LYS A 103 -28.00 47.61 -4.52
CA LYS A 103 -28.36 47.99 -5.89
C LYS A 103 -29.35 49.17 -5.92
N ALA A 104 -30.30 49.23 -5.00
CA ALA A 104 -31.22 50.33 -4.89
C ALA A 104 -30.50 51.66 -4.51
N GLU A 105 -29.53 51.58 -3.54
CA GLU A 105 -28.71 52.72 -3.18
C GLU A 105 -27.83 53.19 -4.35
N LEU A 106 -27.21 52.27 -5.10
CA LEU A 106 -26.47 52.63 -6.31
C LEU A 106 -27.34 53.37 -7.31
N LYS A 107 -28.58 52.93 -7.49
CA LYS A 107 -29.55 53.57 -8.40
C LYS A 107 -29.86 55.02 -8.02
N VAL A 108 -29.95 55.31 -6.71
CA VAL A 108 -30.14 56.67 -6.19
C VAL A 108 -28.90 57.52 -6.54
N THR A 109 -27.68 57.02 -6.30
CA THR A 109 -26.46 57.79 -6.62
C THR A 109 -26.24 57.96 -8.13
N GLU A 110 -26.63 57.01 -8.96
CA GLU A 110 -26.63 57.16 -10.42
C GLU A 110 -27.55 58.33 -10.87
N ASN A 111 -28.71 58.42 -10.27
CA ASN A 111 -29.60 59.56 -10.54
C ASN A 111 -28.99 60.88 -10.11
N ASN A 112 -28.30 60.93 -8.96
CA ASN A 112 -27.59 62.10 -8.48
C ASN A 112 -26.49 62.52 -9.45
N VAL A 113 -25.68 61.59 -9.97
CA VAL A 113 -24.66 61.88 -10.97
C VAL A 113 -25.26 62.50 -12.22
N VAL A 114 -26.38 61.97 -12.70
CA VAL A 114 -27.08 62.53 -13.84
C VAL A 114 -27.59 63.94 -13.58
N TYR A 115 -28.14 64.21 -12.36
CA TYR A 115 -28.58 65.51 -11.95
C TYR A 115 -27.44 66.53 -11.92
N TYR A 116 -26.34 66.26 -11.20
CA TYR A 116 -25.20 67.15 -11.08
C TYR A 116 -24.49 67.35 -12.42
N LYS A 117 -24.43 66.34 -13.29
CA LYS A 117 -23.90 66.51 -14.65
C LYS A 117 -24.70 67.50 -15.47
N LYS A 118 -26.04 67.43 -15.40
CA LYS A 118 -26.91 68.38 -16.07
C LYS A 118 -26.76 69.79 -15.49
N HIS A 119 -26.58 69.89 -14.16
CA HIS A 119 -26.36 71.18 -13.46
C HIS A 119 -25.03 71.80 -13.89
N LEU A 120 -23.94 71.04 -13.86
CA LEU A 120 -22.61 71.48 -14.32
C LEU A 120 -22.68 72.00 -15.77
N ASN A 121 -23.23 71.21 -16.68
CA ASN A 121 -23.38 71.61 -18.09
C ASN A 121 -24.16 72.93 -18.25
N ARG A 122 -25.13 73.18 -17.40
CA ARG A 122 -25.92 74.45 -17.41
C ARG A 122 -25.06 75.61 -16.95
N ILE A 123 -24.34 75.46 -15.81
CA ILE A 123 -23.47 76.52 -15.27
C ILE A 123 -22.33 76.82 -16.22
N GLN A 124 -21.70 75.80 -16.88
CA GLN A 124 -20.68 75.97 -17.91
C GLN A 124 -21.15 76.88 -19.06
N LYS A 125 -22.41 76.64 -19.56
CA LYS A 125 -22.99 77.47 -20.62
C LYS A 125 -23.24 78.92 -20.16
N LEU A 126 -23.73 79.11 -18.94
CA LEU A 126 -23.93 80.44 -18.35
C LEU A 126 -22.63 81.18 -18.12
N ASN A 127 -21.57 80.50 -17.65
CA ASN A 127 -20.26 81.08 -17.44
C ASN A 127 -19.63 81.55 -18.75
N THR A 128 -19.70 80.72 -19.79
CA THR A 128 -19.25 81.07 -21.13
C THR A 128 -19.92 82.33 -21.66
N SER A 129 -21.22 82.52 -21.28
CA SER A 129 -22.01 83.73 -21.65
C SER A 129 -21.83 84.91 -20.63
N LYS A 130 -20.91 84.80 -19.62
CA LYS A 130 -20.68 85.71 -18.57
C LYS A 130 -21.88 86.00 -17.62
N TYR A 131 -22.84 85.06 -17.54
CA TYR A 131 -24.01 85.16 -16.62
C TYR A 131 -23.83 84.31 -15.34
N SER A 132 -22.66 83.74 -15.11
CA SER A 132 -22.27 82.99 -13.91
C SER A 132 -20.87 83.32 -13.52
N THR A 133 -20.54 83.17 -12.23
CA THR A 133 -19.15 83.45 -11.68
C THR A 133 -18.30 82.20 -11.77
N ASP A 134 -16.94 82.34 -11.84
CA ASP A 134 -16.00 81.23 -11.84
C ASP A 134 -16.12 80.40 -10.54
N LYS A 135 -16.46 80.99 -9.42
CA LYS A 135 -16.72 80.30 -8.16
C LYS A 135 -17.95 79.41 -8.21
N GLU A 136 -19.01 79.81 -8.93
CA GLU A 136 -20.19 78.92 -9.15
C GLU A 136 -19.85 77.75 -10.06
N LEU A 137 -18.98 77.96 -11.09
CA LEU A 137 -18.50 76.87 -11.95
C LEU A 137 -17.68 75.87 -11.15
N GLU A 138 -16.68 76.35 -10.38
CA GLU A 138 -15.84 75.48 -9.53
C GLU A 138 -16.67 74.70 -8.50
N SER A 139 -17.71 75.30 -7.93
CA SER A 139 -18.63 74.61 -7.03
C SER A 139 -19.39 73.50 -7.75
N ALA A 140 -19.93 73.75 -8.96
CA ALA A 140 -20.67 72.78 -9.70
C ALA A 140 -19.79 71.58 -10.18
N GLU A 141 -18.50 71.85 -10.52
CA GLU A 141 -17.52 70.82 -10.84
C GLU A 141 -17.17 69.94 -9.63
N ARG A 142 -16.96 70.55 -8.46
CA ARG A 142 -16.74 69.81 -7.22
C ARG A 142 -17.91 68.92 -6.86
N ASP A 143 -19.18 69.45 -6.96
CA ASP A 143 -20.38 68.68 -6.64
C ASP A 143 -20.58 67.52 -7.58
N TYR A 144 -20.30 67.68 -8.88
CA TYR A 144 -20.32 66.58 -9.84
C TYR A 144 -19.27 65.54 -9.54
N ASN A 145 -18.02 65.95 -9.26
CA ASN A 145 -16.92 65.05 -8.91
C ASN A 145 -17.18 64.26 -7.63
N ASN A 146 -17.81 64.90 -6.61
CA ASN A 146 -18.26 64.24 -5.40
C ASN A 146 -19.37 63.18 -5.69
N ALA A 147 -20.33 63.49 -6.55
CA ALA A 147 -21.36 62.51 -6.94
C ALA A 147 -20.80 61.34 -7.71
N VAL A 148 -19.77 61.54 -8.56
CA VAL A 148 -19.08 60.47 -9.26
C VAL A 148 -18.30 59.60 -8.28
N ALA A 149 -17.62 60.18 -7.31
CA ALA A 149 -16.90 59.44 -6.27
C ALA A 149 -17.86 58.63 -5.38
N GLU A 150 -19.02 59.19 -4.99
CA GLU A 150 -20.06 58.48 -4.24
C GLU A 150 -20.62 57.32 -5.03
N LYS A 151 -20.88 57.45 -6.36
CA LYS A 151 -21.28 56.37 -7.22
C LYS A 151 -20.26 55.22 -7.20
N ALA A 152 -18.97 55.55 -7.35
CA ALA A 152 -17.90 54.54 -7.31
C ALA A 152 -17.87 53.77 -5.97
N LEU A 153 -18.12 54.47 -4.84
CA LEU A 153 -18.26 53.86 -3.53
C LEU A 153 -19.44 52.82 -3.51
N ARG A 154 -20.62 53.24 -4.01
CA ARG A 154 -21.82 52.33 -4.05
C ARG A 154 -21.60 51.15 -5.00
N GLU A 155 -20.91 51.38 -6.13
CA GLU A 155 -20.52 50.25 -7.03
C GLU A 155 -19.62 49.21 -6.30
N ALA A 156 -18.67 49.66 -5.47
CA ALA A 156 -17.87 48.79 -4.68
C ALA A 156 -18.68 48.06 -3.61
N GLN A 157 -19.69 48.67 -3.00
CA GLN A 157 -20.59 48.05 -2.04
C GLN A 157 -21.49 46.97 -2.71
N VAL A 158 -21.96 47.20 -3.93
CA VAL A 158 -22.68 46.17 -4.72
C VAL A 158 -21.80 44.97 -4.97
N LYS A 159 -20.52 45.18 -5.41
CA LYS A 159 -19.58 44.07 -5.61
C LYS A 159 -19.31 43.29 -4.34
N GLN A 160 -19.24 43.95 -3.20
CA GLN A 160 -19.06 43.31 -1.88
C GLN A 160 -20.30 42.44 -1.54
N ALA A 161 -21.49 42.95 -1.73
CA ALA A 161 -22.73 42.21 -1.48
C ALA A 161 -22.89 41.02 -2.43
N GLU A 162 -22.51 41.17 -3.72
CA GLU A 162 -22.48 40.08 -4.70
C GLU A 162 -21.51 38.95 -4.29
N ALA A 163 -20.31 39.32 -3.83
CA ALA A 163 -19.34 38.34 -3.32
C ALA A 163 -19.86 37.58 -2.09
N SER A 164 -20.56 38.31 -1.17
CA SER A 164 -21.15 37.70 0.02
C SER A 164 -22.31 36.74 -0.33
N LEU A 165 -23.14 37.11 -1.31
CA LEU A 165 -24.22 36.23 -1.82
C LEU A 165 -23.62 34.98 -2.50
N LYS A 166 -22.58 35.15 -3.30
CA LYS A 166 -21.89 34.01 -3.94
C LYS A 166 -21.37 33.03 -2.92
N GLN A 167 -20.78 33.50 -1.83
CA GLN A 167 -20.29 32.62 -0.75
C GLN A 167 -21.46 31.84 -0.13
N ALA A 168 -22.56 32.48 0.23
CA ALA A 168 -23.71 31.81 0.81
C ALA A 168 -24.32 30.75 -0.14
N ARG A 169 -24.31 30.98 -1.46
CA ARG A 169 -24.72 29.99 -2.44
C ARG A 169 -23.80 28.79 -2.54
N ILE A 170 -22.48 29.00 -2.43
CA ILE A 170 -21.50 27.92 -2.40
C ILE A 170 -21.72 27.08 -1.14
N ASP A 171 -21.94 27.71 0.02
CA ASP A 171 -22.20 27.00 1.27
C ASP A 171 -23.51 26.15 1.18
N LEU A 172 -24.55 26.68 0.51
CA LEU A 172 -25.79 25.94 0.22
C LEU A 172 -25.53 24.78 -0.76
N ASP A 173 -24.69 24.96 -1.78
CA ASP A 173 -24.36 23.87 -2.70
C ASP A 173 -23.59 22.75 -2.00
N TYR A 174 -22.77 23.06 -0.98
CA TYR A 174 -22.08 22.07 -0.18
C TYR A 174 -22.99 21.24 0.73
N THR A 175 -24.27 21.62 0.91
CA THR A 175 -25.23 20.75 1.58
C THR A 175 -25.62 19.52 0.75
N LYS A 176 -25.41 19.58 -0.58
CA LYS A 176 -25.63 18.47 -1.49
C LYS A 176 -24.37 17.65 -1.61
N ILE A 177 -24.35 16.48 -1.01
CA ILE A 177 -23.24 15.55 -1.10
C ILE A 177 -23.36 14.76 -2.40
N ILE A 178 -22.43 14.99 -3.32
CA ILE A 178 -22.43 14.38 -4.65
C ILE A 178 -21.21 13.51 -4.86
N SER A 179 -21.34 12.48 -5.70
CA SER A 179 -20.18 11.66 -6.10
C SER A 179 -19.23 12.46 -7.01
N SER A 180 -17.94 12.43 -6.69
CA SER A 180 -16.91 13.05 -7.53
C SER A 180 -16.42 12.15 -8.68
N VAL A 181 -16.80 10.85 -8.64
CA VAL A 181 -16.38 9.80 -9.59
C VAL A 181 -17.53 8.87 -9.93
N ASP A 182 -17.41 8.16 -11.05
CA ASP A 182 -18.25 7.00 -11.35
C ASP A 182 -17.73 5.81 -10.54
N GLY A 183 -18.62 4.97 -9.97
CA GLY A 183 -18.15 3.82 -9.20
C GLY A 183 -19.22 3.12 -8.39
N VAL A 184 -18.78 2.38 -7.38
CA VAL A 184 -19.62 1.61 -6.45
C VAL A 184 -19.35 2.06 -5.02
N VAL A 185 -20.40 2.31 -4.24
CA VAL A 185 -20.30 2.65 -2.81
C VAL A 185 -19.85 1.42 -2.03
N ILE A 186 -18.64 1.48 -1.45
CA ILE A 186 -18.09 0.41 -0.61
C ILE A 186 -18.61 0.51 0.82
N SER A 187 -18.60 1.73 1.39
CA SER A 187 -19.07 1.98 2.75
C SER A 187 -19.87 3.27 2.84
N ARG A 188 -20.80 3.27 3.76
CA ARG A 188 -21.60 4.41 4.22
C ARG A 188 -21.36 4.56 5.72
N GLU A 189 -20.80 5.70 6.13
CA GLU A 189 -20.40 5.95 7.52
C GLU A 189 -21.29 6.99 8.20
N VAL A 190 -22.46 7.23 7.63
CA VAL A 190 -23.43 8.22 8.10
C VAL A 190 -24.86 7.68 8.03
N GLU A 191 -25.70 8.11 8.98
CA GLU A 191 -27.11 7.75 9.06
C GLU A 191 -28.01 8.99 8.90
N GLU A 192 -29.26 8.79 8.44
CA GLU A 192 -30.27 9.86 8.42
C GLU A 192 -30.56 10.36 9.84
N GLY A 193 -30.65 11.67 10.01
CA GLY A 193 -30.82 12.31 11.31
C GLY A 193 -29.51 12.49 12.10
N GLN A 194 -28.38 11.94 11.63
CA GLN A 194 -27.08 12.13 12.26
C GLN A 194 -26.56 13.55 12.06
N THR A 195 -25.99 14.15 13.12
CA THR A 195 -25.30 15.44 13.03
C THR A 195 -23.84 15.23 12.64
N VAL A 196 -23.40 15.89 11.57
CA VAL A 196 -22.01 15.91 11.12
C VAL A 196 -21.38 17.29 11.37
N ALA A 197 -20.11 17.31 11.78
CA ALA A 197 -19.39 18.53 12.08
C ALA A 197 -18.08 18.56 11.27
N ALA A 198 -17.97 19.53 10.35
CA ALA A 198 -16.82 19.72 9.47
C ALA A 198 -15.79 20.74 9.99
N SER A 199 -15.95 21.22 11.24
CA SER A 199 -15.18 22.36 11.76
C SER A 199 -13.72 22.05 12.07
N PHE A 200 -13.37 20.81 12.40
CA PHE A 200 -12.02 20.38 12.80
C PHE A 200 -11.42 19.37 11.84
N GLU A 201 -12.21 18.43 11.37
CA GLU A 201 -11.83 17.38 10.44
C GLU A 201 -13.00 17.11 9.51
N THR A 202 -12.70 16.85 8.24
CA THR A 202 -13.76 16.49 7.28
C THR A 202 -14.21 15.05 7.57
N PRO A 203 -15.43 14.84 8.08
CA PRO A 203 -15.92 13.49 8.34
C PRO A 203 -16.14 12.73 7.03
N THR A 204 -15.73 11.47 7.00
CA THR A 204 -16.02 10.56 5.90
C THR A 204 -17.51 10.21 5.94
N LEU A 205 -18.22 10.36 4.82
CA LEU A 205 -19.62 9.97 4.69
C LEU A 205 -19.76 8.70 3.84
N PHE A 206 -19.03 8.65 2.71
CA PHE A 206 -19.04 7.51 1.79
C PHE A 206 -17.66 7.21 1.27
N ASN A 207 -17.38 5.93 1.04
CA ASN A 207 -16.21 5.47 0.28
C ASN A 207 -16.70 4.87 -1.04
N VAL A 208 -16.23 5.40 -2.16
CA VAL A 208 -16.61 4.97 -3.50
C VAL A 208 -15.38 4.39 -4.23
N ALA A 209 -15.48 3.14 -4.69
CA ALA A 209 -14.48 2.54 -5.57
C ALA A 209 -14.82 2.84 -7.03
N GLU A 210 -13.85 3.29 -7.81
CA GLU A 210 -14.06 3.57 -9.23
C GLU A 210 -14.30 2.30 -10.06
N ASP A 211 -13.52 1.24 -9.79
CA ASP A 211 -13.59 0.00 -10.55
C ASP A 211 -13.24 -1.19 -9.65
N LEU A 212 -14.21 -2.07 -9.41
CA LEU A 212 -14.01 -3.31 -8.64
C LEU A 212 -13.49 -4.47 -9.50
N THR A 213 -13.41 -4.31 -10.82
CA THR A 213 -12.86 -5.33 -11.71
C THR A 213 -11.33 -5.32 -11.72
N LYS A 214 -10.72 -4.23 -11.27
CA LYS A 214 -9.27 -4.04 -11.15
C LYS A 214 -8.92 -3.78 -9.70
N MET A 215 -8.27 -4.75 -9.11
CA MET A 215 -7.88 -4.72 -7.71
C MET A 215 -6.36 -4.69 -7.57
N GLN A 216 -5.89 -4.36 -6.39
CA GLN A 216 -4.48 -4.49 -6.01
C GLN A 216 -4.38 -5.19 -4.65
N ILE A 217 -3.31 -5.97 -4.47
CA ILE A 217 -2.92 -6.47 -3.16
C ILE A 217 -1.80 -5.58 -2.64
N GLU A 218 -1.96 -5.09 -1.45
CA GLU A 218 -0.93 -4.40 -0.68
C GLU A 218 -0.26 -5.41 0.24
N ALA A 219 0.79 -6.08 -0.29
CA ALA A 219 1.47 -7.17 0.39
C ALA A 219 2.64 -6.64 1.24
N SER A 220 2.72 -7.10 2.51
CA SER A 220 3.79 -6.74 3.44
C SER A 220 4.93 -7.74 3.36
N VAL A 221 6.04 -7.36 2.72
CA VAL A 221 7.24 -8.17 2.58
C VAL A 221 8.29 -7.75 3.60
N VAL A 222 8.90 -8.70 4.30
CA VAL A 222 9.95 -8.43 5.31
C VAL A 222 11.24 -7.91 4.68
N GLU A 223 11.99 -7.06 5.41
CA GLU A 223 13.25 -6.45 4.96
C GLU A 223 14.27 -7.47 4.44
N ALA A 224 14.33 -8.67 5.03
CA ALA A 224 15.27 -9.72 4.63
C ALA A 224 15.07 -10.22 3.20
N ASP A 225 13.85 -10.11 2.66
CA ASP A 225 13.47 -10.67 1.37
C ASP A 225 13.19 -9.61 0.29
N ILE A 226 12.97 -8.36 0.67
CA ILE A 226 12.59 -7.30 -0.26
C ILE A 226 13.60 -7.07 -1.40
N ALA A 227 14.90 -7.29 -1.13
CA ALA A 227 15.96 -7.14 -2.14
C ALA A 227 15.82 -8.10 -3.34
N LYS A 228 15.03 -9.17 -3.20
CA LYS A 228 14.78 -10.16 -4.26
C LYS A 228 13.51 -9.85 -5.05
N VAL A 229 12.65 -8.97 -4.53
CA VAL A 229 11.38 -8.61 -5.17
C VAL A 229 11.62 -7.52 -6.19
N GLN A 230 11.12 -7.71 -7.41
CA GLN A 230 11.24 -6.76 -8.52
C GLN A 230 9.92 -6.62 -9.25
N GLU A 231 9.72 -5.45 -9.85
CA GLU A 231 8.58 -5.18 -10.71
C GLU A 231 8.53 -6.18 -11.88
N GLY A 232 7.33 -6.61 -12.22
CA GLY A 232 7.10 -7.55 -13.30
C GLY A 232 7.13 -9.02 -12.91
N GLN A 233 7.52 -9.39 -11.68
CA GLN A 233 7.50 -10.76 -11.21
C GLN A 233 6.07 -11.31 -11.13
N LYS A 234 5.92 -12.60 -11.45
CA LYS A 234 4.66 -13.31 -11.30
C LYS A 234 4.36 -13.59 -9.84
N VAL A 235 3.10 -13.50 -9.52
CA VAL A 235 2.57 -13.74 -8.18
C VAL A 235 1.43 -14.72 -8.27
N TYR A 236 1.42 -15.70 -7.38
CA TYR A 236 0.27 -16.54 -7.11
C TYR A 236 -0.25 -16.17 -5.73
N PHE A 237 -1.56 -16.12 -5.56
CA PHE A 237 -2.16 -15.86 -4.26
C PHE A 237 -3.45 -16.65 -4.07
N SER A 238 -3.76 -16.92 -2.83
CA SER A 238 -5.04 -17.47 -2.39
C SER A 238 -5.68 -16.48 -1.41
N VAL A 239 -6.99 -16.52 -1.28
CA VAL A 239 -7.75 -15.80 -0.27
C VAL A 239 -8.41 -16.79 0.66
N ASP A 240 -8.52 -16.44 1.95
CA ASP A 240 -9.06 -17.37 2.96
C ASP A 240 -10.50 -17.80 2.67
N SER A 241 -11.25 -16.99 1.90
CA SER A 241 -12.61 -17.32 1.47
C SER A 241 -12.68 -18.36 0.35
N PHE A 242 -11.59 -18.59 -0.40
CA PHE A 242 -11.46 -19.53 -1.51
C PHE A 242 -10.13 -20.28 -1.42
N PRO A 243 -9.94 -21.16 -0.43
CA PRO A 243 -8.64 -21.78 -0.15
C PRO A 243 -8.18 -22.73 -1.26
N ASP A 244 -9.10 -23.31 -2.03
CA ASP A 244 -8.80 -24.23 -3.13
C ASP A 244 -8.59 -23.54 -4.48
N GLU A 245 -8.84 -22.23 -4.56
CA GLU A 245 -8.61 -21.43 -5.78
C GLU A 245 -7.29 -20.66 -5.68
N THR A 246 -6.46 -20.78 -6.70
CA THR A 246 -5.24 -19.99 -6.85
C THR A 246 -5.46 -18.94 -7.92
N PHE A 247 -5.21 -17.68 -7.55
CA PHE A 247 -5.32 -16.54 -8.44
C PHE A 247 -3.92 -16.09 -8.89
N GLU A 248 -3.87 -15.45 -10.05
CA GLU A 248 -2.63 -14.90 -10.60
C GLU A 248 -2.62 -13.39 -10.48
N GLY A 249 -1.43 -12.85 -10.20
CA GLY A 249 -1.17 -11.43 -10.15
C GLY A 249 0.23 -11.10 -10.64
N LYS A 250 0.57 -9.83 -10.66
CA LYS A 250 1.88 -9.34 -11.07
C LYS A 250 2.33 -8.20 -10.17
N VAL A 251 3.60 -8.22 -9.75
CA VAL A 251 4.20 -7.08 -9.03
C VAL A 251 4.24 -5.87 -9.95
N VAL A 252 3.58 -4.78 -9.53
CA VAL A 252 3.55 -3.51 -10.25
C VAL A 252 4.55 -2.53 -9.67
N GLN A 253 4.67 -2.50 -8.34
CA GLN A 253 5.51 -1.54 -7.64
C GLN A 253 6.00 -2.11 -6.31
N VAL A 254 7.24 -1.74 -5.95
CA VAL A 254 7.79 -1.94 -4.61
C VAL A 254 7.93 -0.56 -3.97
N ARG A 255 7.19 -0.31 -2.88
CA ARG A 255 7.25 0.99 -2.18
C ARG A 255 8.52 1.09 -1.35
N ASN A 256 9.23 2.21 -1.48
CA ASN A 256 10.49 2.45 -0.75
C ASN A 256 10.29 2.89 0.71
N ASN A 257 9.07 3.27 1.09
CA ASN A 257 8.77 3.69 2.46
C ASN A 257 8.55 2.46 3.36
N PRO A 258 9.39 2.23 4.39
CA PRO A 258 9.21 1.10 5.29
C PRO A 258 8.06 1.33 6.26
N ILE A 259 7.30 0.28 6.53
CA ILE A 259 6.31 0.23 7.61
C ILE A 259 6.96 -0.48 8.80
N LYS A 260 6.95 0.19 9.98
CA LYS A 260 7.48 -0.36 11.21
C LYS A 260 6.34 -0.67 12.18
N THR A 261 6.11 -1.95 12.43
CA THR A 261 5.10 -2.40 13.39
C THR A 261 5.76 -3.37 14.36
N SER A 262 5.68 -3.08 15.65
CA SER A 262 6.19 -3.96 16.71
C SER A 262 7.64 -4.44 16.48
N ASN A 263 8.56 -3.54 16.12
CA ASN A 263 9.97 -3.81 15.80
C ASN A 263 10.24 -4.66 14.53
N VAL A 264 9.22 -4.97 13.74
CA VAL A 264 9.37 -5.61 12.44
C VAL A 264 9.33 -4.54 11.35
N VAL A 265 10.31 -4.57 10.45
CA VAL A 265 10.38 -3.69 9.28
C VAL A 265 9.87 -4.47 8.07
N THR A 266 8.81 -3.94 7.45
CA THR A 266 8.25 -4.48 6.21
C THR A 266 8.19 -3.40 5.14
N TYR A 267 8.21 -3.83 3.89
CA TYR A 267 7.99 -3.00 2.73
C TYR A 267 6.72 -3.43 2.02
N GLU A 268 5.98 -2.47 1.53
CA GLU A 268 4.74 -2.71 0.84
C GLU A 268 5.00 -2.96 -0.65
N VAL A 269 4.51 -4.10 -1.12
CA VAL A 269 4.59 -4.51 -2.51
C VAL A 269 3.19 -4.50 -3.11
N ILE A 270 3.01 -3.71 -4.17
CA ILE A 270 1.75 -3.60 -4.88
C ILE A 270 1.69 -4.64 -6.00
N ILE A 271 0.65 -5.45 -5.96
CA ILE A 271 0.41 -6.53 -6.90
C ILE A 271 -0.93 -6.27 -7.60
N SER A 272 -0.93 -6.18 -8.92
CA SER A 272 -2.17 -6.04 -9.68
C SER A 272 -2.91 -7.37 -9.77
N VAL A 273 -4.24 -7.29 -9.68
CA VAL A 273 -5.14 -8.43 -9.72
C VAL A 273 -6.33 -8.12 -10.62
N ASP A 274 -6.64 -9.00 -11.54
CA ASP A 274 -7.85 -8.95 -12.34
C ASP A 274 -9.00 -9.65 -11.61
N ASN A 275 -10.11 -8.93 -11.39
CA ASN A 275 -11.30 -9.42 -10.68
C ASN A 275 -12.55 -9.34 -11.56
N LYS A 276 -12.48 -9.89 -12.78
CA LYS A 276 -13.57 -9.82 -13.77
C LYS A 276 -14.87 -10.47 -13.27
N ASP A 277 -14.74 -11.52 -12.50
CA ASP A 277 -15.88 -12.29 -11.95
C ASP A 277 -16.43 -11.66 -10.65
N MET A 278 -15.85 -10.56 -10.16
CA MET A 278 -16.21 -9.88 -8.90
C MET A 278 -16.29 -10.81 -7.68
N LYS A 279 -15.55 -11.93 -7.70
CA LYS A 279 -15.46 -12.88 -6.58
C LYS A 279 -14.69 -12.27 -5.40
N ILE A 280 -13.65 -11.49 -5.69
CA ILE A 280 -12.77 -10.89 -4.72
C ILE A 280 -13.38 -9.57 -4.26
N LYS A 281 -13.50 -9.39 -2.94
CA LYS A 281 -14.07 -8.19 -2.34
C LYS A 281 -12.99 -7.33 -1.68
N PRO A 282 -13.15 -6.00 -1.65
CA PRO A 282 -12.30 -5.11 -0.88
C PRO A 282 -12.17 -5.55 0.58
N GLY A 283 -10.97 -5.45 1.15
CA GLY A 283 -10.67 -5.83 2.53
C GLY A 283 -10.36 -7.31 2.75
N MET A 284 -10.45 -8.18 1.73
CA MET A 284 -10.04 -9.57 1.87
C MET A 284 -8.54 -9.68 2.10
N THR A 285 -8.15 -10.64 2.95
CA THR A 285 -6.75 -11.02 3.16
C THR A 285 -6.30 -12.00 2.09
N ALA A 286 -5.13 -11.73 1.50
CA ALA A 286 -4.49 -12.58 0.52
C ALA A 286 -3.19 -13.17 1.08
N ASN A 287 -2.99 -14.48 0.88
CA ASN A 287 -1.74 -15.18 1.10
C ASN A 287 -0.98 -15.22 -0.23
N VAL A 288 0.13 -14.52 -0.32
CA VAL A 288 0.82 -14.19 -1.55
C VAL A 288 2.12 -14.99 -1.67
N GLU A 289 2.37 -15.57 -2.84
CA GLU A 289 3.64 -16.21 -3.22
C GLU A 289 4.24 -15.48 -4.42
N ILE A 290 5.30 -14.69 -4.17
CA ILE A 290 6.03 -13.95 -5.20
C ILE A 290 7.13 -14.85 -5.76
N ILE A 291 7.14 -15.09 -7.07
CA ILE A 291 8.16 -15.88 -7.75
C ILE A 291 9.37 -14.98 -8.03
N THR A 292 10.41 -15.12 -7.22
CA THR A 292 11.62 -14.29 -7.32
C THR A 292 12.64 -14.84 -8.30
N ALA A 293 12.68 -16.16 -8.48
CA ALA A 293 13.51 -16.82 -9.48
C ALA A 293 12.80 -18.07 -9.97
N ASP A 294 12.87 -18.32 -11.27
CA ASP A 294 12.34 -19.53 -11.92
C ASP A 294 13.42 -20.04 -12.87
N LYS A 295 13.85 -21.28 -12.68
CA LYS A 295 14.88 -21.91 -13.49
C LYS A 295 14.44 -23.28 -13.95
N LYS A 296 14.42 -23.46 -15.26
CA LYS A 296 14.08 -24.74 -15.89
C LYS A 296 15.33 -25.59 -16.13
N ASN A 297 15.16 -26.92 -16.01
CA ASN A 297 16.22 -27.88 -16.29
C ASN A 297 17.51 -27.70 -15.47
N ALA A 298 17.41 -27.23 -14.22
CA ALA A 298 18.54 -27.06 -13.32
C ALA A 298 19.03 -28.41 -12.74
N LYS A 299 20.33 -28.52 -12.43
CA LYS A 299 20.85 -29.64 -11.64
C LYS A 299 20.54 -29.40 -10.18
N LEU A 300 19.78 -30.28 -9.56
CA LEU A 300 19.23 -30.11 -8.22
C LEU A 300 19.82 -31.13 -7.24
N VAL A 301 20.12 -30.67 -6.04
CA VAL A 301 20.51 -31.50 -4.90
C VAL A 301 19.66 -31.15 -3.69
N PRO A 302 19.33 -32.12 -2.82
CA PRO A 302 18.65 -31.85 -1.58
C PRO A 302 19.46 -30.90 -0.69
N ASN A 303 18.78 -29.96 -0.02
CA ASN A 303 19.43 -28.99 0.89
C ASN A 303 20.23 -29.66 2.01
N LYS A 304 19.84 -30.91 2.37
CA LYS A 304 20.59 -31.74 3.33
C LYS A 304 22.01 -32.07 2.84
N ALA A 305 22.24 -32.27 1.54
CA ALA A 305 23.56 -32.55 0.98
C ALA A 305 24.53 -31.37 1.13
N LEU A 306 24.03 -30.14 1.11
CA LEU A 306 24.84 -28.93 1.30
C LEU A 306 25.25 -28.69 2.77
N ARG A 307 24.49 -29.29 3.69
CA ARG A 307 24.69 -29.18 5.14
C ARG A 307 25.45 -30.37 5.70
N PHE A 308 25.78 -31.37 4.87
CA PHE A 308 26.51 -32.55 5.29
C PHE A 308 27.99 -32.27 5.44
N TYR A 309 28.59 -32.69 6.57
CA TYR A 309 29.98 -32.59 6.88
C TYR A 309 30.54 -33.96 7.29
N VAL A 310 31.74 -34.26 6.82
CA VAL A 310 32.45 -35.47 7.25
C VAL A 310 33.18 -35.15 8.55
N THR A 311 33.05 -36.02 9.53
CA THR A 311 33.85 -36.01 10.76
C THR A 311 35.14 -36.80 10.58
N ASP A 312 36.24 -36.33 11.12
CA ASP A 312 37.50 -37.07 11.16
C ASP A 312 37.47 -38.22 12.21
N GLU A 313 38.52 -38.98 12.31
CA GLU A 313 38.66 -40.11 13.25
C GLU A 313 38.49 -39.69 14.73
N ASP A 314 38.76 -38.43 15.04
CA ASP A 314 38.64 -37.85 16.37
C ASP A 314 37.20 -37.25 16.64
N GLY A 315 36.25 -37.41 15.72
CA GLY A 315 34.88 -36.88 15.83
C GLY A 315 34.78 -35.38 15.58
N LYS A 316 35.83 -34.73 15.05
CA LYS A 316 35.82 -33.30 14.73
C LYS A 316 35.31 -33.07 13.32
N VAL A 317 34.45 -32.05 13.16
CA VAL A 317 33.92 -31.64 11.85
C VAL A 317 35.02 -30.94 11.04
N LYS A 318 35.37 -31.48 9.89
CA LYS A 318 36.30 -30.85 8.96
C LYS A 318 35.61 -29.69 8.27
N ARG A 319 35.96 -28.45 8.65
CA ARG A 319 35.42 -27.21 8.07
C ARG A 319 36.24 -26.82 6.82
N TYR A 320 35.52 -26.36 5.80
CA TYR A 320 36.11 -25.88 4.55
C TYR A 320 35.65 -24.44 4.33
N ASN A 321 36.46 -23.62 3.73
CA ASN A 321 36.14 -22.21 3.46
C ASN A 321 35.29 -22.01 2.19
N ASP A 322 35.13 -23.07 1.38
CA ASP A 322 34.40 -23.09 0.13
C ASP A 322 33.11 -23.92 0.26
N LYS A 323 32.09 -23.57 -0.54
CA LYS A 323 30.89 -24.41 -0.66
C LYS A 323 31.21 -25.65 -1.48
N GLY A 324 30.87 -26.84 -0.98
CA GLY A 324 31.09 -28.10 -1.68
C GLY A 324 30.13 -29.17 -1.19
N ILE A 325 29.95 -30.21 -1.99
CA ILE A 325 29.18 -31.38 -1.64
C ILE A 325 30.01 -32.63 -1.72
N TRP A 326 29.62 -33.64 -0.99
CA TRP A 326 30.29 -34.94 -0.98
C TRP A 326 29.59 -35.88 -1.96
N VAL A 327 30.35 -36.39 -2.93
CA VAL A 327 29.89 -37.35 -3.95
C VAL A 327 30.53 -38.71 -3.66
N LYS A 328 29.74 -39.77 -3.81
CA LYS A 328 30.25 -41.13 -3.68
C LYS A 328 30.66 -41.63 -5.06
N GLU A 329 32.00 -41.74 -5.28
CA GLU A 329 32.59 -42.26 -6.50
C GLU A 329 33.39 -43.53 -6.16
N ASP A 330 33.16 -44.65 -6.84
CA ASP A 330 33.82 -45.91 -6.62
C ASP A 330 33.95 -46.36 -5.14
N GLY A 331 32.87 -46.07 -4.39
CA GLY A 331 32.80 -46.40 -2.97
C GLY A 331 33.53 -45.48 -2.04
N LYS A 332 34.21 -44.45 -2.56
CA LYS A 332 34.95 -43.40 -1.79
C LYS A 332 34.17 -42.09 -1.79
N LEU A 333 34.34 -41.31 -0.74
CA LEU A 333 33.81 -39.96 -0.67
C LEU A 333 34.79 -38.96 -1.28
N VAL A 334 34.33 -38.23 -2.27
CA VAL A 334 35.10 -37.16 -2.90
C VAL A 334 34.33 -35.85 -2.70
N ARG A 335 35.01 -34.85 -2.12
CA ARG A 335 34.43 -33.52 -2.00
C ARG A 335 34.60 -32.72 -3.29
N LYS A 336 33.51 -32.26 -3.88
CA LYS A 336 33.53 -31.39 -5.06
C LYS A 336 33.03 -29.98 -4.69
N THR A 337 33.84 -29.00 -5.02
CA THR A 337 33.49 -27.59 -4.88
C THR A 337 32.40 -27.22 -5.89
N ILE A 338 31.39 -26.45 -5.42
CA ILE A 338 30.24 -26.06 -6.21
C ILE A 338 29.94 -24.57 -6.02
N LYS A 339 29.21 -24.00 -6.97
CA LYS A 339 28.46 -22.77 -6.78
C LYS A 339 26.98 -23.14 -6.65
N THR A 340 26.27 -22.50 -5.73
CA THR A 340 24.83 -22.67 -5.56
C THR A 340 24.09 -21.58 -6.34
N GLY A 341 23.01 -21.94 -7.01
CA GLY A 341 22.08 -21.02 -7.68
C GLY A 341 20.80 -20.86 -6.88
N VAL A 342 19.67 -21.01 -7.55
CA VAL A 342 18.32 -20.93 -6.97
C VAL A 342 18.11 -22.05 -5.95
N SER A 343 17.44 -21.74 -4.85
CA SER A 343 17.15 -22.70 -3.78
C SER A 343 15.71 -22.52 -3.32
N ASP A 344 15.02 -23.63 -3.12
CA ASP A 344 13.74 -23.70 -2.43
C ASP A 344 13.89 -24.38 -1.05
N ASP A 345 12.80 -24.78 -0.42
CA ASP A 345 12.80 -25.40 0.91
C ASP A 345 13.45 -26.81 0.94
N GLU A 346 13.46 -27.53 -0.17
CA GLU A 346 13.91 -28.91 -0.26
C GLU A 346 15.19 -29.09 -1.08
N MET A 347 15.32 -28.34 -2.17
CA MET A 347 16.35 -28.52 -3.18
C MET A 347 17.15 -27.24 -3.42
N THR A 348 18.36 -27.38 -3.92
CA THR A 348 19.21 -26.25 -4.37
C THR A 348 19.80 -26.58 -5.74
N GLU A 349 19.77 -25.60 -6.63
CA GLU A 349 20.51 -25.64 -7.89
C GLU A 349 22.00 -25.64 -7.63
N ILE A 350 22.72 -26.55 -8.30
CA ILE A 350 24.16 -26.54 -8.34
C ILE A 350 24.69 -26.16 -9.72
N ILE A 351 25.64 -25.22 -9.71
CA ILE A 351 26.33 -24.77 -10.91
C ILE A 351 27.77 -25.31 -10.84
N SER A 352 27.96 -26.45 -11.51
CA SER A 352 29.27 -27.12 -11.54
C SER A 352 29.39 -28.03 -12.76
N ASP A 353 30.54 -27.98 -13.43
CA ASP A 353 30.88 -28.90 -14.52
C ASP A 353 31.39 -30.24 -14.00
N LYS A 354 31.79 -30.29 -12.71
CA LYS A 354 32.37 -31.48 -12.06
C LYS A 354 31.31 -32.47 -11.57
N ILE A 355 30.01 -32.10 -11.65
CA ILE A 355 28.89 -32.89 -11.17
C ILE A 355 27.91 -33.09 -12.32
N LYS A 356 27.56 -34.37 -12.53
CA LYS A 356 26.61 -34.80 -13.57
C LYS A 356 25.28 -35.19 -12.94
N VAL A 357 24.24 -35.13 -13.74
CA VAL A 357 22.93 -35.71 -13.38
C VAL A 357 23.11 -37.20 -13.18
N GLY A 358 22.61 -37.71 -12.08
CA GLY A 358 22.74 -39.12 -11.68
C GLY A 358 23.91 -39.41 -10.69
N ASP A 359 24.82 -38.44 -10.46
CA ASP A 359 25.86 -38.61 -9.43
C ASP A 359 25.21 -38.79 -8.04
N MET A 360 25.83 -39.65 -7.22
CA MET A 360 25.32 -39.95 -5.87
C MET A 360 25.92 -38.99 -4.85
N VAL A 361 25.10 -38.07 -4.32
CA VAL A 361 25.49 -37.13 -3.28
C VAL A 361 25.07 -37.61 -1.89
N VAL A 362 25.92 -37.37 -0.90
CA VAL A 362 25.68 -37.77 0.47
C VAL A 362 24.80 -36.76 1.17
N VAL A 363 23.75 -37.26 1.83
CA VAL A 363 22.80 -36.43 2.59
C VAL A 363 22.87 -36.65 4.10
N GLU A 364 23.35 -37.86 4.52
CA GLU A 364 23.38 -38.20 5.95
C GLU A 364 24.38 -39.37 6.19
N ASP A 365 24.94 -39.45 7.40
CA ASP A 365 25.69 -40.60 7.92
C ASP A 365 24.81 -41.30 8.98
N LYS A 366 24.38 -42.53 8.70
CA LYS A 366 23.56 -43.33 9.60
C LYS A 366 24.25 -43.67 10.93
N ASN A 367 25.58 -43.72 10.94
CA ASN A 367 26.40 -44.13 12.10
C ASN A 367 26.87 -42.93 12.92
N ALA A 368 26.54 -41.68 12.52
CA ALA A 368 26.88 -40.50 13.27
C ALA A 368 26.13 -40.54 14.63
N VAL A 369 26.82 -40.93 15.66
CA VAL A 369 26.33 -40.82 17.03
C VAL A 369 26.14 -39.33 17.32
N VAL A 370 24.92 -38.90 17.35
CA VAL A 370 24.54 -37.53 17.80
C VAL A 370 24.96 -37.43 19.27
N ASN A 371 26.14 -36.87 19.50
CA ASN A 371 26.63 -36.63 20.84
C ASN A 371 25.78 -35.55 21.48
N LYS A 372 24.65 -35.95 22.09
CA LYS A 372 23.65 -35.08 22.78
C LYS A 372 24.29 -34.24 23.91
N SER A 373 25.50 -34.52 24.31
CA SER A 373 26.21 -33.80 25.38
C SER A 373 26.73 -32.41 24.96
N GLN A 374 26.98 -32.14 23.68
CA GLN A 374 27.48 -30.85 23.22
C GLN A 374 26.43 -29.82 22.88
N MET A 375 25.15 -30.22 22.78
CA MET A 375 24.02 -29.33 22.47
C MET A 375 23.45 -28.59 23.73
N ARG A 376 23.89 -28.96 24.93
CA ARG A 376 23.45 -28.35 26.20
C ARG A 376 24.25 -27.14 26.68
N MET A 377 25.28 -26.71 25.97
CA MET A 377 26.22 -25.66 26.47
C MET A 377 26.26 -24.39 25.60
N ARG A 378 25.23 -24.02 24.92
CA ARG A 378 25.12 -22.68 24.32
C ARG A 378 23.68 -22.16 24.27
N MET A 379 23.05 -21.94 25.44
CA MET A 379 22.01 -20.93 25.59
C MET A 379 22.65 -19.74 26.32
N PRO A 380 22.73 -18.57 25.73
CA PRO A 380 23.06 -17.36 26.47
C PRO A 380 21.90 -17.02 27.40
N ARG A 381 22.25 -16.63 28.64
CA ARG A 381 21.34 -16.02 29.61
C ARG A 381 20.88 -14.64 29.14
#